data_5965c0a8bee61f126e10dc4c6950ae9f
#
_entry.id   5965c0a8bee61f126e10dc4c6950ae9f
#
_cell.length_a   1.000
_cell.length_b   1.000
_cell.length_c   1.000
_cell.angle_alpha   90.00
_cell.angle_beta   90.00
_cell.angle_gamma   90.00
#
_symmetry.space_group_name_H-M   'P 1'
#
loop_
_entity.id
_entity.type
_entity.pdbx_description
1 polymer ?
#
loop_
_entity_poly.entity_id
_entity_poly.type
_entity_poly.pdbx_seq_one_letter_code
_entity_poly.pdbx_strand_id
1 'polypeptide(L)'
;MQHIPNEQLAGEWRRLLDQFSPEAAAVLHGVAEQSNKDLAAHFYEQMLADPHAAVFLSHEQVQNRLSHSMERWVLTVLTSRPEDDLEAVIDLQRTIGDVHARIEIPVSLVLRGARYLKGRLRRLVERQAAEAVTRRDAARLGADIIDLAVEIICFAYSQSHDRNSRAEEAYRLFAVSQNQGAEKERQRAALLDWENQLMFDLAVGSGYESLPRLASSEFGLWFRHKASHAFQGTPESASILDYIMQIDQELQILGDAGKGQGSLGSLHRVRG
;
A
#
# COMPACT_ATOMS: atom_id res chain seq x y z
N MET A 1 -6.28 -7.08 -13.28
CA MET A 1 -6.21 -6.38 -14.58
C MET A 1 -5.31 -7.17 -15.52
N GLN A 2 -5.71 -7.33 -16.81
CA GLN A 2 -4.87 -8.06 -17.78
C GLN A 2 -3.64 -7.23 -18.15
N HIS A 3 -2.50 -7.89 -18.26
CA HIS A 3 -1.26 -7.28 -18.76
C HIS A 3 -1.41 -7.00 -20.26
N ILE A 4 -1.27 -5.73 -20.67
CA ILE A 4 -1.25 -5.35 -22.09
C ILE A 4 0.19 -5.51 -22.56
N PRO A 5 0.50 -6.31 -23.62
CA PRO A 5 1.85 -6.46 -24.13
C PRO A 5 2.42 -5.14 -24.68
N ASN A 6 3.76 -4.96 -24.58
CA ASN A 6 4.43 -3.77 -25.12
C ASN A 6 4.21 -3.62 -26.63
N GLU A 7 4.23 -4.71 -27.38
CA GLU A 7 3.98 -4.73 -28.82
C GLU A 7 2.60 -4.13 -29.17
N GLN A 8 1.56 -4.43 -28.38
CA GLN A 8 0.22 -3.87 -28.59
C GLN A 8 0.23 -2.35 -28.37
N LEU A 9 0.84 -1.88 -27.27
CA LEU A 9 0.92 -0.45 -26.95
C LEU A 9 1.79 0.31 -27.98
N ALA A 10 2.91 -0.29 -28.41
CA ALA A 10 3.73 0.27 -29.48
C ALA A 10 2.97 0.37 -30.81
N GLY A 11 2.12 -0.64 -31.07
CA GLY A 11 1.20 -0.60 -32.22
C GLY A 11 0.16 0.53 -32.12
N GLU A 12 -0.35 0.81 -30.93
CA GLU A 12 -1.27 1.94 -30.67
C GLU A 12 -0.56 3.28 -30.84
N TRP A 13 0.66 3.40 -30.30
CA TRP A 13 1.49 4.58 -30.43
C TRP A 13 1.81 4.88 -31.90
N ARG A 14 2.23 3.87 -32.67
CA ARG A 14 2.49 4.00 -34.11
C ARG A 14 1.26 4.47 -34.86
N ARG A 15 0.09 3.85 -34.63
CA ARG A 15 -1.18 4.27 -35.26
C ARG A 15 -1.55 5.70 -34.91
N LEU A 16 -1.25 6.17 -33.71
CA LEU A 16 -1.47 7.57 -33.33
C LEU A 16 -0.58 8.51 -34.14
N LEU A 17 0.70 8.19 -34.25
CA LEU A 17 1.65 9.01 -35.03
C LEU A 17 1.25 9.08 -36.51
N ASP A 18 0.81 7.96 -37.10
CA ASP A 18 0.40 7.86 -38.52
C ASP A 18 -0.89 8.64 -38.86
N GLN A 19 -1.65 9.10 -37.86
CA GLN A 19 -2.86 9.90 -38.08
C GLN A 19 -2.60 11.35 -38.47
N PHE A 20 -1.37 11.83 -38.30
CA PHE A 20 -1.03 13.23 -38.46
C PHE A 20 -0.05 13.43 -39.64
N SER A 21 -0.12 14.61 -40.25
CA SER A 21 0.78 14.92 -41.37
C SER A 21 2.22 15.08 -40.93
N PRO A 22 3.20 14.80 -41.82
CA PRO A 22 4.61 15.02 -41.53
C PRO A 22 4.93 16.48 -41.15
N GLU A 23 4.20 17.43 -41.67
CA GLU A 23 4.34 18.86 -41.35
C GLU A 23 3.91 19.16 -39.92
N ALA A 24 2.81 18.56 -39.45
CA ALA A 24 2.37 18.70 -38.06
C ALA A 24 3.37 18.05 -37.09
N ALA A 25 3.88 16.86 -37.43
CA ALA A 25 4.92 16.20 -36.67
C ALA A 25 6.21 17.04 -36.62
N ALA A 26 6.66 17.61 -37.74
CA ALA A 26 7.83 18.47 -37.81
C ALA A 26 7.70 19.72 -36.93
N VAL A 27 6.53 20.36 -36.88
CA VAL A 27 6.25 21.49 -35.98
C VAL A 27 6.33 21.06 -34.53
N LEU A 28 5.76 19.91 -34.14
CA LEU A 28 5.82 19.38 -32.79
C LEU A 28 7.26 19.07 -32.38
N HIS A 29 8.01 18.35 -33.22
CA HIS A 29 9.41 18.00 -32.97
C HIS A 29 10.27 19.27 -32.79
N GLY A 30 10.14 20.26 -33.68
CA GLY A 30 10.85 21.52 -33.56
C GLY A 30 10.57 22.27 -32.25
N VAL A 31 9.31 22.27 -31.80
CA VAL A 31 8.92 22.84 -30.49
C VAL A 31 9.53 22.04 -29.35
N ALA A 32 9.49 20.71 -29.39
CA ALA A 32 10.07 19.87 -28.35
C ALA A 32 11.59 20.07 -28.23
N GLU A 33 12.32 20.07 -29.35
CA GLU A 33 13.77 20.27 -29.38
C GLU A 33 14.18 21.65 -28.87
N GLN A 34 13.47 22.71 -29.30
CA GLN A 34 13.81 24.09 -28.93
C GLN A 34 13.36 24.48 -27.53
N SER A 35 12.35 23.81 -26.99
CA SER A 35 11.66 24.25 -25.77
C SER A 35 11.53 23.17 -24.68
N ASN A 36 12.29 22.05 -24.75
CA ASN A 36 12.23 21.01 -23.73
C ASN A 36 12.52 21.55 -22.32
N LYS A 37 13.50 22.45 -22.20
CA LYS A 37 13.86 23.10 -20.93
C LYS A 37 12.74 24.00 -20.40
N ASP A 38 12.10 24.76 -21.27
CA ASP A 38 10.96 25.62 -20.93
C ASP A 38 9.74 24.80 -20.50
N LEU A 39 9.47 23.69 -21.20
CA LEU A 39 8.42 22.75 -20.83
C LEU A 39 8.66 22.12 -19.46
N ALA A 40 9.88 21.67 -19.19
CA ALA A 40 10.27 21.10 -17.91
C ALA A 40 10.21 22.14 -16.78
N ALA A 41 10.76 23.33 -16.99
CA ALA A 41 10.74 24.41 -16.02
C ALA A 41 9.31 24.82 -15.66
N HIS A 42 8.45 25.02 -16.67
CA HIS A 42 7.04 25.33 -16.46
C HIS A 42 6.30 24.22 -15.69
N PHE A 43 6.57 22.96 -16.03
CA PHE A 43 5.99 21.83 -15.30
C PHE A 43 6.33 21.90 -13.80
N TYR A 44 7.62 22.06 -13.46
CA TYR A 44 8.04 22.09 -12.06
C TYR A 44 7.57 23.35 -11.32
N GLU A 45 7.56 24.51 -11.97
CA GLU A 45 7.01 25.73 -11.40
C GLU A 45 5.56 25.52 -10.97
N GLN A 46 4.72 24.94 -11.84
CA GLN A 46 3.31 24.69 -11.56
C GLN A 46 3.11 23.60 -10.50
N MET A 47 3.94 22.56 -10.52
CA MET A 47 3.85 21.47 -9.53
C MET A 47 4.33 21.93 -8.15
N LEU A 48 5.39 22.74 -8.05
CA LEU A 48 5.86 23.30 -6.79
C LEU A 48 4.89 24.32 -6.17
N ALA A 49 4.08 24.99 -6.99
CA ALA A 49 3.00 25.87 -6.51
C ALA A 49 1.83 25.09 -5.87
N ASP A 50 1.74 23.78 -6.09
CA ASP A 50 0.75 22.90 -5.45
C ASP A 50 1.33 22.33 -4.15
N PRO A 51 0.73 22.63 -2.96
CA PRO A 51 1.24 22.13 -1.69
C PRO A 51 1.34 20.60 -1.59
N HIS A 52 0.45 19.86 -2.26
CA HIS A 52 0.47 18.41 -2.25
C HIS A 52 1.60 17.84 -3.12
N ALA A 53 1.94 18.49 -4.22
CA ALA A 53 3.05 18.08 -5.08
C ALA A 53 4.41 18.54 -4.53
N ALA A 54 4.47 19.69 -3.88
CA ALA A 54 5.68 20.25 -3.28
C ALA A 54 6.33 19.29 -2.27
N VAL A 55 5.56 18.48 -1.55
CA VAL A 55 6.07 17.47 -0.60
C VAL A 55 7.04 16.49 -1.27
N PHE A 56 6.77 16.10 -2.53
CA PHE A 56 7.60 15.17 -3.30
C PHE A 56 8.76 15.85 -4.02
N LEU A 57 8.75 17.18 -4.16
CA LEU A 57 9.64 17.95 -5.02
C LEU A 57 10.48 18.99 -4.25
N SER A 58 10.37 19.06 -2.93
CA SER A 58 10.93 20.14 -2.10
C SER A 58 12.46 20.14 -1.96
N HIS A 59 13.13 19.02 -2.25
CA HIS A 59 14.56 18.88 -2.08
C HIS A 59 15.31 19.36 -3.34
N GLU A 60 16.28 20.29 -3.20
CA GLU A 60 17.00 20.91 -4.33
C GLU A 60 17.71 19.87 -5.25
N GLN A 61 18.34 18.85 -4.69
CA GLN A 61 18.95 17.76 -5.46
C GLN A 61 17.93 16.96 -6.28
N VAL A 62 16.70 16.79 -5.74
CA VAL A 62 15.59 16.15 -6.44
C VAL A 62 15.15 17.00 -7.61
N GLN A 63 14.99 18.33 -7.40
CA GLN A 63 14.60 19.28 -8.46
C GLN A 63 15.58 19.26 -9.63
N ASN A 64 16.88 19.35 -9.37
CA ASN A 64 17.91 19.35 -10.42
C ASN A 64 17.91 18.03 -11.22
N ARG A 65 17.86 16.89 -10.55
CA ARG A 65 17.82 15.56 -11.19
C ARG A 65 16.55 15.36 -12.01
N LEU A 66 15.41 15.76 -11.47
CA LEU A 66 14.12 15.59 -12.12
C LEU A 66 13.95 16.51 -13.32
N SER A 67 14.49 17.74 -13.29
CA SER A 67 14.45 18.65 -14.44
C SER A 67 15.10 18.02 -15.68
N HIS A 68 16.29 17.47 -15.54
CA HIS A 68 16.97 16.78 -16.63
C HIS A 68 16.21 15.51 -17.10
N SER A 69 15.56 14.80 -16.18
CA SER A 69 14.75 13.64 -16.53
C SER A 69 13.51 14.04 -17.31
N MET A 70 12.86 15.14 -16.93
CA MET A 70 11.70 15.68 -17.64
C MET A 70 12.08 16.22 -19.03
N GLU A 71 13.21 16.94 -19.15
CA GLU A 71 13.72 17.39 -20.44
C GLU A 71 13.90 16.22 -21.42
N ARG A 72 14.54 15.14 -20.96
CA ARG A 72 14.73 13.92 -21.76
C ARG A 72 13.40 13.24 -22.08
N TRP A 73 12.48 13.14 -21.10
CA TRP A 73 11.18 12.55 -21.31
C TRP A 73 10.38 13.32 -22.38
N VAL A 74 10.37 14.65 -22.31
CA VAL A 74 9.72 15.51 -23.30
C VAL A 74 10.27 15.23 -24.70
N LEU A 75 11.59 15.16 -24.85
CA LEU A 75 12.22 14.83 -26.13
C LEU A 75 11.81 13.44 -26.59
N THR A 76 12.02 12.40 -25.76
CA THR A 76 11.70 11.01 -26.12
C THR A 76 10.26 10.82 -26.56
N VAL A 77 9.32 11.45 -25.87
CA VAL A 77 7.88 11.28 -26.12
C VAL A 77 7.42 12.11 -27.31
N LEU A 78 7.76 13.42 -27.35
CA LEU A 78 7.24 14.34 -28.37
C LEU A 78 8.00 14.33 -29.70
N THR A 79 9.18 13.71 -29.78
CA THR A 79 9.91 13.54 -31.05
C THR A 79 9.92 12.10 -31.54
N SER A 80 9.13 11.21 -30.92
CA SER A 80 8.99 9.82 -31.36
C SER A 80 8.41 9.72 -32.77
N ARG A 81 8.91 8.75 -33.54
CA ARG A 81 8.52 8.50 -34.93
C ARG A 81 8.03 7.06 -35.08
N PRO A 82 7.22 6.76 -36.12
CA PRO A 82 6.74 5.39 -36.36
C PRO A 82 7.83 4.33 -36.52
N GLU A 83 8.99 4.73 -37.04
CA GLU A 83 10.16 3.87 -37.28
C GLU A 83 11.05 3.66 -36.05
N ASP A 84 10.86 4.42 -34.96
CA ASP A 84 11.66 4.30 -33.75
C ASP A 84 11.33 2.99 -32.98
N ASP A 85 12.22 2.63 -32.04
CA ASP A 85 11.94 1.58 -31.07
C ASP A 85 10.88 2.04 -30.04
N LEU A 86 9.62 1.93 -30.46
CA LEU A 86 8.47 2.33 -29.63
C LEU A 86 8.29 1.43 -28.41
N GLU A 87 8.79 0.19 -28.41
CA GLU A 87 8.73 -0.65 -27.22
C GLU A 87 9.62 -0.09 -26.11
N ALA A 88 10.80 0.44 -26.44
CA ALA A 88 11.65 1.15 -25.48
C ALA A 88 10.96 2.41 -24.93
N VAL A 89 10.20 3.14 -25.75
CA VAL A 89 9.38 4.27 -25.30
C VAL A 89 8.31 3.81 -24.30
N ILE A 90 7.64 2.69 -24.57
CA ILE A 90 6.63 2.10 -23.66
C ILE A 90 7.28 1.66 -22.33
N ASP A 91 8.43 0.98 -22.38
CA ASP A 91 9.16 0.54 -21.18
C ASP A 91 9.58 1.71 -20.28
N LEU A 92 9.95 2.84 -20.89
CA LEU A 92 10.20 4.07 -20.13
C LEU A 92 8.95 4.52 -19.35
N GLN A 93 7.76 4.52 -19.99
CA GLN A 93 6.52 4.92 -19.32
C GLN A 93 6.17 3.95 -18.18
N ARG A 94 6.35 2.65 -18.38
CA ARG A 94 6.15 1.63 -17.33
C ARG A 94 7.09 1.84 -16.15
N THR A 95 8.37 2.07 -16.43
CA THR A 95 9.38 2.36 -15.39
C THR A 95 8.98 3.59 -14.56
N ILE A 96 8.50 4.65 -15.22
CA ILE A 96 8.02 5.85 -14.53
C ILE A 96 6.82 5.52 -13.64
N GLY A 97 5.85 4.74 -14.13
CA GLY A 97 4.68 4.31 -13.37
C GLY A 97 5.07 3.49 -12.13
N ASP A 98 5.98 2.54 -12.28
CA ASP A 98 6.50 1.72 -11.17
C ASP A 98 7.24 2.57 -10.11
N VAL A 99 8.02 3.57 -10.53
CA VAL A 99 8.69 4.51 -9.63
C VAL A 99 7.66 5.35 -8.88
N HIS A 100 6.68 5.93 -9.57
CA HIS A 100 5.62 6.73 -8.94
C HIS A 100 4.82 5.93 -7.92
N ALA A 101 4.51 4.65 -8.21
CA ALA A 101 3.83 3.77 -7.26
C ALA A 101 4.67 3.47 -6.02
N ARG A 102 6.00 3.28 -6.20
CA ARG A 102 6.93 2.97 -5.11
C ARG A 102 7.08 4.12 -4.11
N ILE A 103 7.05 5.35 -4.60
CA ILE A 103 7.15 6.56 -3.78
C ILE A 103 5.78 7.20 -3.49
N GLU A 104 4.70 6.47 -3.80
CA GLU A 104 3.32 6.81 -3.48
C GLU A 104 2.86 8.18 -4.00
N ILE A 105 3.32 8.58 -5.19
CA ILE A 105 2.82 9.81 -5.83
C ILE A 105 1.35 9.61 -6.24
N PRO A 106 0.40 10.42 -5.75
CA PRO A 106 -0.99 10.28 -6.17
C PRO A 106 -1.17 10.43 -7.67
N VAL A 107 -1.95 9.53 -8.30
CA VAL A 107 -2.25 9.56 -9.75
C VAL A 107 -2.83 10.92 -10.16
N SER A 108 -3.60 11.57 -9.30
CA SER A 108 -4.14 12.91 -9.52
C SER A 108 -3.06 13.97 -9.79
N LEU A 109 -1.87 13.82 -9.18
CA LEU A 109 -0.74 14.73 -9.43
C LEU A 109 -0.08 14.44 -10.79
N VAL A 110 0.00 13.17 -11.21
CA VAL A 110 0.49 12.80 -12.54
C VAL A 110 -0.40 13.41 -13.63
N LEU A 111 -1.73 13.24 -13.50
CA LEU A 111 -2.71 13.81 -14.43
C LEU A 111 -2.69 15.34 -14.43
N ARG A 112 -2.49 15.98 -13.27
CA ARG A 112 -2.35 17.43 -13.14
C ARG A 112 -1.11 17.94 -13.87
N GLY A 113 0.04 17.26 -13.67
CA GLY A 113 1.27 17.56 -14.38
C GLY A 113 1.14 17.47 -15.89
N ALA A 114 0.51 16.40 -16.41
CA ALA A 114 0.22 16.25 -17.83
C ALA A 114 -0.62 17.41 -18.37
N ARG A 115 -1.63 17.84 -17.63
CA ARG A 115 -2.46 19.00 -18.02
C ARG A 115 -1.66 20.30 -18.13
N TYR A 116 -0.74 20.56 -17.19
CA TYR A 116 0.14 21.73 -17.25
C TYR A 116 1.07 21.67 -18.43
N LEU A 117 1.67 20.50 -18.68
CA LEU A 117 2.56 20.27 -19.82
C LEU A 117 1.85 20.49 -21.15
N LYS A 118 0.65 19.90 -21.35
CA LYS A 118 -0.17 20.09 -22.56
C LYS A 118 -0.56 21.56 -22.74
N GLY A 119 -0.91 22.26 -21.69
CA GLY A 119 -1.24 23.68 -21.74
C GLY A 119 -0.07 24.55 -22.19
N ARG A 120 1.15 24.25 -21.73
CA ARG A 120 2.36 24.97 -22.15
C ARG A 120 2.74 24.62 -23.59
N LEU A 121 2.73 23.34 -23.93
CA LEU A 121 3.00 22.85 -25.28
C LEU A 121 2.13 23.56 -26.32
N ARG A 122 0.80 23.59 -26.08
CA ARG A 122 -0.12 24.27 -26.99
C ARG A 122 0.27 25.74 -27.22
N ARG A 123 0.60 26.48 -26.17
CA ARG A 123 1.02 27.90 -26.29
C ARG A 123 2.32 28.07 -27.10
N LEU A 124 3.22 27.10 -27.01
CA LEU A 124 4.47 27.13 -27.76
C LEU A 124 4.23 26.80 -29.25
N VAL A 125 3.38 25.81 -29.55
CA VAL A 125 2.98 25.45 -30.92
C VAL A 125 2.22 26.61 -31.58
N GLU A 126 1.32 27.30 -30.87
CA GLU A 126 0.56 28.44 -31.38
C GLU A 126 1.45 29.59 -31.88
N ARG A 127 2.69 29.70 -31.37
CA ARG A 127 3.66 30.74 -31.74
C ARG A 127 4.52 30.38 -32.97
N GLN A 128 4.40 29.15 -33.48
CA GLN A 128 5.21 28.71 -34.61
C GLN A 128 4.75 29.35 -35.94
N ALA A 129 5.69 29.61 -36.83
CA ALA A 129 5.46 30.14 -38.16
C ALA A 129 4.98 29.02 -39.14
N ALA A 130 3.77 28.51 -38.92
CA ALA A 130 3.15 27.48 -39.73
C ALA A 130 1.67 27.84 -40.01
N GLU A 131 1.02 27.13 -40.91
CA GLU A 131 -0.41 27.30 -41.15
C GLU A 131 -1.26 26.97 -39.92
N ALA A 132 -2.41 27.61 -39.77
CA ALA A 132 -3.26 27.44 -38.59
C ALA A 132 -3.73 25.98 -38.39
N VAL A 133 -3.98 25.27 -39.52
CA VAL A 133 -4.36 23.85 -39.51
C VAL A 133 -3.18 23.01 -38.99
N THR A 134 -2.00 23.20 -39.56
CA THR A 134 -0.77 22.48 -39.12
C THR A 134 -0.45 22.71 -37.63
N ARG A 135 -0.55 23.96 -37.16
CA ARG A 135 -0.39 24.25 -35.74
C ARG A 135 -1.41 23.53 -34.85
N ARG A 136 -2.68 23.54 -35.25
CA ARG A 136 -3.74 22.85 -34.53
C ARG A 136 -3.48 21.35 -34.45
N ASP A 137 -3.09 20.74 -35.58
CA ASP A 137 -2.82 19.31 -35.68
C ASP A 137 -1.55 18.93 -34.90
N ALA A 138 -0.51 19.75 -34.93
CA ALA A 138 0.70 19.58 -34.09
C ALA A 138 0.38 19.66 -32.58
N ALA A 139 -0.46 20.61 -32.17
CA ALA A 139 -0.87 20.72 -30.77
C ALA A 139 -1.74 19.53 -30.32
N ARG A 140 -2.60 19.02 -31.21
CA ARG A 140 -3.42 17.83 -30.98
C ARG A 140 -2.54 16.58 -30.88
N LEU A 141 -1.64 16.36 -31.85
CA LEU A 141 -0.68 15.26 -31.83
C LEU A 141 0.08 15.21 -30.49
N GLY A 142 0.66 16.34 -30.06
CA GLY A 142 1.39 16.41 -28.81
C GLY A 142 0.52 16.13 -27.58
N ALA A 143 -0.74 16.57 -27.60
CA ALA A 143 -1.67 16.26 -26.49
C ALA A 143 -2.03 14.78 -26.46
N ASP A 144 -2.32 14.17 -27.59
CA ASP A 144 -2.73 12.77 -27.71
C ASP A 144 -1.55 11.82 -27.34
N ILE A 145 -0.31 12.17 -27.75
CA ILE A 145 0.90 11.42 -27.35
C ILE A 145 1.11 11.51 -25.83
N ILE A 146 0.98 12.70 -25.22
CA ILE A 146 1.11 12.85 -23.76
C ILE A 146 0.03 12.05 -23.04
N ASP A 147 -1.20 12.03 -23.55
CA ASP A 147 -2.30 11.27 -22.95
C ASP A 147 -2.02 9.76 -22.99
N LEU A 148 -1.56 9.24 -24.13
CA LEU A 148 -1.17 7.83 -24.26
C LEU A 148 0.00 7.47 -23.32
N ALA A 149 1.04 8.32 -23.25
CA ALA A 149 2.17 8.12 -22.33
C ALA A 149 1.69 8.06 -20.87
N VAL A 150 0.83 8.99 -20.46
CA VAL A 150 0.28 9.07 -19.10
C VAL A 150 -0.66 7.90 -18.81
N GLU A 151 -1.44 7.44 -19.77
CA GLU A 151 -2.27 6.24 -19.64
C GLU A 151 -1.39 5.02 -19.29
N ILE A 152 -0.27 4.82 -20.01
CA ILE A 152 0.66 3.72 -19.74
C ILE A 152 1.32 3.87 -18.37
N ILE A 153 1.71 5.09 -17.97
CA ILE A 153 2.24 5.38 -16.64
C ILE A 153 1.22 5.03 -15.56
N CYS A 154 -0.03 5.45 -15.70
CA CYS A 154 -1.09 5.19 -14.74
C CYS A 154 -1.44 3.70 -14.65
N PHE A 155 -1.41 2.99 -15.78
CA PHE A 155 -1.63 1.55 -15.82
C PHE A 155 -0.53 0.78 -15.07
N ALA A 156 0.75 1.11 -15.34
CA ALA A 156 1.89 0.52 -14.63
C ALA A 156 1.87 0.86 -13.14
N TYR A 157 1.53 2.10 -12.79
CA TYR A 157 1.30 2.54 -11.42
C TYR A 157 0.28 1.65 -10.70
N SER A 158 -0.90 1.46 -11.30
CA SER A 158 -1.96 0.64 -10.72
C SER A 158 -1.52 -0.80 -10.49
N GLN A 159 -0.85 -1.41 -11.47
CA GLN A 159 -0.31 -2.77 -11.33
C GLN A 159 0.74 -2.88 -10.22
N SER A 160 1.63 -1.91 -10.10
CA SER A 160 2.67 -1.89 -9.09
C SER A 160 2.07 -1.69 -7.70
N HIS A 161 1.12 -0.78 -7.56
CA HIS A 161 0.39 -0.53 -6.31
C HIS A 161 -0.37 -1.79 -5.85
N ASP A 162 -1.09 -2.47 -6.76
CA ASP A 162 -1.79 -3.72 -6.46
C ASP A 162 -0.83 -4.83 -5.99
N ARG A 163 0.35 -4.95 -6.64
CA ARG A 163 1.38 -5.93 -6.23
C ARG A 163 1.92 -5.62 -4.83
N ASN A 164 2.22 -4.36 -4.55
CA ASN A 164 2.74 -3.92 -3.25
C ASN A 164 1.71 -4.15 -2.14
N SER A 165 0.45 -3.78 -2.37
CA SER A 165 -0.64 -3.99 -1.40
C SER A 165 -0.87 -5.47 -1.10
N ARG A 166 -0.82 -6.34 -2.11
CA ARG A 166 -0.94 -7.81 -1.90
C ARG A 166 0.26 -8.39 -1.14
N ALA A 167 1.48 -7.91 -1.42
CA ALA A 167 2.68 -8.34 -0.71
C ALA A 167 2.63 -7.91 0.76
N GLU A 168 2.17 -6.69 1.03
CA GLU A 168 2.01 -6.15 2.38
C GLU A 168 0.93 -6.92 3.16
N GLU A 169 -0.21 -7.21 2.52
CA GLU A 169 -1.27 -8.03 3.13
C GLU A 169 -0.81 -9.46 3.41
N ALA A 170 -0.09 -10.10 2.48
CA ALA A 170 0.50 -11.41 2.70
C ALA A 170 1.51 -11.41 3.85
N TYR A 171 2.35 -10.37 3.96
CA TYR A 171 3.28 -10.21 5.08
C TYR A 171 2.54 -10.00 6.41
N ARG A 172 1.48 -9.19 6.42
CA ARG A 172 0.63 -8.99 7.60
C ARG A 172 -0.01 -10.29 8.05
N LEU A 173 -0.61 -11.06 7.12
CA LEU A 173 -1.21 -12.36 7.42
C LEU A 173 -0.17 -13.36 7.96
N PHE A 174 1.03 -13.39 7.38
CA PHE A 174 2.13 -14.22 7.85
C PHE A 174 2.59 -13.81 9.26
N ALA A 175 2.77 -12.51 9.53
CA ALA A 175 3.15 -11.99 10.84
C ALA A 175 2.08 -12.28 11.90
N VAL A 176 0.79 -12.15 11.55
CA VAL A 176 -0.32 -12.49 12.43
C VAL A 176 -0.33 -14.00 12.73
N SER A 177 -0.12 -14.87 11.73
CA SER A 177 -0.09 -16.31 11.93
C SER A 177 1.07 -16.78 12.79
N GLN A 178 2.26 -16.19 12.66
CA GLN A 178 3.41 -16.47 13.53
C GLN A 178 3.17 -16.00 14.98
N ASN A 179 2.61 -14.81 15.14
CA ASN A 179 2.26 -14.29 16.46
C ASN A 179 1.18 -15.13 17.15
N GLN A 180 0.20 -15.67 16.40
CA GLN A 180 -0.81 -16.56 16.97
C GLN A 180 -0.22 -17.86 17.52
N GLY A 181 0.76 -18.46 16.83
CA GLY A 181 1.46 -19.66 17.30
C GLY A 181 2.22 -19.41 18.60
N ALA A 182 3.03 -18.35 18.64
CA ALA A 182 3.79 -17.98 19.84
C ALA A 182 2.88 -17.57 21.00
N GLU A 183 1.80 -16.83 20.72
CA GLU A 183 0.82 -16.41 21.72
C GLU A 183 0.06 -17.61 22.28
N LYS A 184 -0.35 -18.58 21.46
CA LYS A 184 -0.98 -19.83 21.90
C LYS A 184 -0.10 -20.60 22.89
N GLU A 185 1.19 -20.80 22.56
CA GLU A 185 2.12 -21.51 23.44
C GLU A 185 2.39 -20.73 24.72
N ARG A 186 2.50 -19.41 24.63
CA ARG A 186 2.63 -18.54 25.82
C ARG A 186 1.43 -18.66 26.76
N GLN A 187 0.21 -18.62 26.22
CA GLN A 187 -1.01 -18.72 27.01
C GLN A 187 -1.22 -20.12 27.59
N ARG A 188 -0.79 -21.15 26.85
CA ARG A 188 -0.72 -22.52 27.37
C ARG A 188 0.24 -22.64 28.56
N ALA A 189 1.43 -22.04 28.44
CA ALA A 189 2.40 -22.01 29.53
C ALA A 189 1.83 -21.25 30.74
N ALA A 190 1.21 -20.10 30.58
CA ALA A 190 0.58 -19.34 31.65
C ALA A 190 -0.53 -20.11 32.38
N LEU A 191 -1.30 -20.91 31.64
CA LEU A 191 -2.32 -21.78 32.23
C LEU A 191 -1.72 -22.91 33.05
N LEU A 192 -0.67 -23.55 32.54
CA LEU A 192 0.07 -24.60 33.26
C LEU A 192 0.76 -24.05 34.51
N ASP A 193 1.34 -22.86 34.45
CA ASP A 193 1.97 -22.21 35.62
C ASP A 193 0.93 -21.92 36.71
N TRP A 194 -0.26 -21.44 36.31
CA TRP A 194 -1.36 -21.25 37.24
C TRP A 194 -1.81 -22.59 37.87
N GLU A 195 -1.96 -23.67 37.07
CA GLU A 195 -2.31 -25.01 37.55
C GLU A 195 -1.25 -25.53 38.57
N ASN A 196 0.04 -25.40 38.23
CA ASN A 196 1.12 -25.79 39.09
C ASN A 196 1.13 -25.04 40.44
N GLN A 197 0.89 -23.72 40.40
CA GLN A 197 0.80 -22.90 41.60
C GLN A 197 -0.39 -23.34 42.47
N LEU A 198 -1.56 -23.57 41.87
CA LEU A 198 -2.73 -24.07 42.58
C LEU A 198 -2.48 -25.42 43.24
N MET A 199 -1.87 -26.37 42.51
CA MET A 199 -1.53 -27.69 43.07
C MET A 199 -0.51 -27.61 44.20
N PHE A 200 0.47 -26.71 44.07
CA PHE A 200 1.46 -26.48 45.16
C PHE A 200 0.78 -25.91 46.39
N ASP A 201 -0.05 -24.90 46.27
CA ASP A 201 -0.73 -24.25 47.40
C ASP A 201 -1.68 -25.23 48.11
N LEU A 202 -2.37 -26.10 47.37
CA LEU A 202 -3.19 -27.19 47.93
C LEU A 202 -2.33 -28.25 48.66
N ALA A 203 -1.17 -28.61 48.13
CA ALA A 203 -0.30 -29.63 48.69
C ALA A 203 0.42 -29.17 49.97
N VAL A 204 0.81 -27.89 50.04
CA VAL A 204 1.52 -27.30 51.17
C VAL A 204 0.55 -26.89 52.30
N GLY A 205 -0.75 -26.85 52.00
CA GLY A 205 -1.76 -26.42 52.96
C GLY A 205 -1.73 -24.94 53.31
N SER A 206 -1.25 -24.13 52.36
CA SER A 206 -1.21 -22.66 52.45
C SER A 206 -2.64 -22.13 52.44
N GLY A 207 -3.29 -22.11 53.56
CA GLY A 207 -4.69 -21.71 53.82
C GLY A 207 -5.57 -21.51 52.59
N TYR A 208 -6.67 -22.25 52.53
CA TYR A 208 -7.65 -22.24 51.42
C TYR A 208 -8.21 -20.83 51.03
N GLU A 209 -7.91 -19.80 51.86
CA GLU A 209 -8.30 -18.41 51.63
C GLU A 209 -7.50 -17.70 50.56
N SER A 210 -6.34 -18.24 50.18
CA SER A 210 -5.37 -17.64 49.27
C SER A 210 -5.20 -18.38 47.92
N LEU A 211 -6.13 -19.30 47.57
CA LEU A 211 -6.02 -20.04 46.31
C LEU A 211 -6.03 -19.09 45.08
N PRO A 212 -5.10 -19.31 44.15
CA PRO A 212 -4.99 -18.43 42.98
C PRO A 212 -6.21 -18.59 42.05
N ARG A 213 -6.93 -17.50 41.80
CA ARG A 213 -8.07 -17.50 40.91
C ARG A 213 -7.63 -17.48 39.43
N LEU A 214 -8.26 -18.28 38.60
CA LEU A 214 -7.95 -18.35 37.18
C LEU A 214 -8.29 -17.01 36.46
N ALA A 215 -9.37 -16.32 36.83
CA ALA A 215 -9.73 -15.01 36.27
C ALA A 215 -8.67 -13.93 36.52
N SER A 216 -7.86 -14.03 37.57
CA SER A 216 -6.78 -13.10 37.90
C SER A 216 -5.39 -13.57 37.45
N SER A 217 -5.26 -14.77 36.90
CA SER A 217 -4.01 -15.28 36.29
C SER A 217 -3.64 -14.53 34.99
N GLU A 218 -2.39 -14.71 34.53
CA GLU A 218 -1.94 -14.15 33.24
C GLU A 218 -2.87 -14.59 32.10
N PHE A 219 -3.26 -15.87 32.07
CA PHE A 219 -4.22 -16.41 31.08
C PHE A 219 -5.58 -15.74 31.19
N GLY A 220 -6.17 -15.67 32.39
CA GLY A 220 -7.49 -15.08 32.59
C GLY A 220 -7.57 -13.60 32.23
N LEU A 221 -6.55 -12.83 32.58
CA LEU A 221 -6.44 -11.42 32.22
C LEU A 221 -6.26 -11.24 30.70
N TRP A 222 -5.37 -12.03 30.10
CA TRP A 222 -5.17 -12.02 28.65
C TRP A 222 -6.48 -12.37 27.92
N PHE A 223 -7.18 -13.42 28.35
CA PHE A 223 -8.42 -13.84 27.71
C PHE A 223 -9.48 -12.72 27.78
N ARG A 224 -9.66 -12.13 28.96
CA ARG A 224 -10.65 -11.05 29.17
C ARG A 224 -10.36 -9.80 28.36
N HIS A 225 -9.09 -9.38 28.26
CA HIS A 225 -8.72 -8.08 27.68
C HIS A 225 -8.32 -8.15 26.20
N LYS A 226 -7.89 -9.31 25.72
CA LYS A 226 -7.37 -9.47 24.36
C LYS A 226 -8.18 -10.48 23.53
N ALA A 227 -8.28 -11.71 24.02
CA ALA A 227 -8.91 -12.80 23.25
C ALA A 227 -10.42 -12.60 23.07
N SER A 228 -11.14 -12.15 24.11
CA SER A 228 -12.58 -11.92 24.05
C SER A 228 -12.98 -10.88 22.98
N HIS A 229 -12.14 -9.88 22.74
CA HIS A 229 -12.34 -8.91 21.65
C HIS A 229 -12.03 -9.50 20.27
N ALA A 230 -10.95 -10.30 20.16
CA ALA A 230 -10.55 -10.92 18.90
C ALA A 230 -11.53 -12.02 18.44
N PHE A 231 -12.19 -12.71 19.38
CA PHE A 231 -13.13 -13.80 19.13
C PHE A 231 -14.56 -13.45 19.56
N GLN A 232 -14.92 -12.17 19.55
CA GLN A 232 -16.23 -11.69 19.95
C GLN A 232 -17.33 -12.30 19.06
N GLY A 233 -18.35 -12.87 19.73
CA GLY A 233 -19.51 -13.49 19.05
C GLY A 233 -19.30 -14.96 18.67
N THR A 234 -18.18 -15.59 19.01
CA THR A 234 -18.02 -17.04 18.86
C THR A 234 -18.55 -17.79 20.08
N PRO A 235 -19.18 -18.97 19.90
CA PRO A 235 -19.68 -19.79 21.03
C PRO A 235 -18.53 -20.28 21.92
N GLU A 236 -17.35 -20.51 21.36
CA GLU A 236 -16.15 -20.93 22.09
C GLU A 236 -15.67 -19.86 23.08
N SER A 237 -15.71 -18.58 22.69
CA SER A 237 -15.33 -17.47 23.57
C SER A 237 -16.26 -17.34 24.77
N ALA A 238 -17.56 -17.52 24.59
CA ALA A 238 -18.53 -17.54 25.68
C ALA A 238 -18.29 -18.73 26.62
N SER A 239 -18.07 -19.93 26.05
CA SER A 239 -17.80 -21.14 26.83
C SER A 239 -16.55 -21.03 27.69
N ILE A 240 -15.47 -20.44 27.19
CA ILE A 240 -14.22 -20.25 27.96
C ILE A 240 -14.45 -19.30 29.13
N LEU A 241 -15.20 -18.20 28.96
CA LEU A 241 -15.55 -17.30 30.06
C LEU A 241 -16.36 -18.00 31.14
N ASP A 242 -17.34 -18.84 30.74
CA ASP A 242 -18.13 -19.63 31.66
C ASP A 242 -17.23 -20.63 32.43
N TYR A 243 -16.32 -21.32 31.79
CA TYR A 243 -15.37 -22.22 32.45
C TYR A 243 -14.49 -21.49 33.47
N ILE A 244 -13.95 -20.32 33.13
CA ILE A 244 -13.15 -19.50 34.05
C ILE A 244 -13.98 -19.18 35.31
N MET A 245 -15.22 -18.77 35.14
CA MET A 245 -16.11 -18.46 36.26
C MET A 245 -16.47 -19.69 37.11
N GLN A 246 -16.73 -20.82 36.47
CA GLN A 246 -17.02 -22.08 37.16
C GLN A 246 -15.82 -22.57 37.97
N ILE A 247 -14.62 -22.54 37.41
CA ILE A 247 -13.40 -22.93 38.13
C ILE A 247 -13.19 -22.05 39.37
N ASP A 248 -13.31 -20.72 39.20
CA ASP A 248 -13.12 -19.78 40.31
C ASP A 248 -14.21 -19.96 41.40
N GLN A 249 -15.42 -20.32 41.02
CA GLN A 249 -16.50 -20.64 41.97
C GLN A 249 -16.23 -21.94 42.76
N GLU A 250 -15.77 -23.00 42.09
CA GLU A 250 -15.36 -24.25 42.76
C GLU A 250 -14.18 -24.03 43.70
N LEU A 251 -13.21 -23.21 43.33
CA LEU A 251 -12.07 -22.84 44.20
C LEU A 251 -12.55 -22.05 45.42
N GLN A 252 -13.56 -21.20 45.29
CA GLN A 252 -14.15 -20.49 46.42
C GLN A 252 -14.87 -21.45 47.37
N ILE A 253 -15.65 -22.42 46.86
CA ILE A 253 -16.32 -23.45 47.66
C ILE A 253 -15.29 -24.31 48.42
N LEU A 254 -14.19 -24.69 47.76
CA LEU A 254 -13.08 -25.38 48.41
C LEU A 254 -12.44 -24.55 49.53
N GLY A 255 -12.27 -23.23 49.29
CA GLY A 255 -11.77 -22.30 50.30
C GLY A 255 -12.68 -22.20 51.53
N ASP A 256 -13.96 -22.15 51.32
CA ASP A 256 -14.96 -22.06 52.38
C ASP A 256 -15.15 -23.41 53.13
N ALA A 257 -15.06 -24.54 52.40
CA ALA A 257 -15.12 -25.88 52.99
C ALA A 257 -13.85 -26.27 53.80
N GLY A 258 -12.68 -25.72 53.43
CA GLY A 258 -11.42 -25.89 54.14
C GLY A 258 -11.44 -25.28 55.54
N LYS A 259 -12.35 -24.33 55.80
CA LYS A 259 -12.64 -23.82 57.13
C LYS A 259 -13.37 -24.87 58.02
N GLY A 260 -13.84 -25.99 57.43
CA GLY A 260 -14.59 -27.05 58.08
C GLY A 260 -14.28 -28.43 57.54
N GLN A 261 -13.02 -28.98 57.75
CA GLN A 261 -12.56 -30.32 57.39
C GLN A 261 -12.53 -30.69 55.93
N GLY A 262 -11.31 -30.93 55.37
CA GLY A 262 -11.00 -31.21 53.99
C GLY A 262 -11.63 -32.46 53.38
N SER A 263 -12.01 -32.37 52.13
CA SER A 263 -12.40 -33.50 51.28
C SER A 263 -11.63 -33.44 49.95
N LEU A 264 -10.77 -34.41 49.73
CA LEU A 264 -10.00 -34.67 48.47
C LEU A 264 -10.93 -34.92 47.22
N GLY A 265 -12.27 -35.10 47.46
CA GLY A 265 -13.22 -35.41 46.40
C GLY A 265 -13.54 -34.25 45.44
N SER A 266 -13.25 -33.02 45.83
CA SER A 266 -13.56 -31.83 45.04
C SER A 266 -12.50 -31.52 43.97
N LEU A 267 -11.28 -32.06 44.12
CA LEU A 267 -10.14 -31.86 43.20
C LEU A 267 -10.38 -32.45 41.79
N HIS A 268 -11.17 -33.50 41.68
CA HIS A 268 -11.47 -34.15 40.40
C HIS A 268 -12.34 -33.29 39.46
N ARG A 269 -13.13 -32.33 39.97
CA ARG A 269 -13.99 -31.43 39.19
C ARG A 269 -13.27 -30.23 38.58
N VAL A 270 -12.16 -29.84 39.17
CA VAL A 270 -11.39 -28.69 38.68
C VAL A 270 -10.47 -29.07 37.49
N ARG A 271 -10.21 -30.38 37.33
CA ARG A 271 -9.29 -30.90 36.31
C ARG A 271 -9.97 -31.44 35.02
N GLY A 272 -11.28 -31.56 34.98
CA GLY A 272 -12.06 -32.01 33.84
C GLY A 272 -12.56 -30.87 33.00
#